data_fbea2e8ea4463d60ab542f84b34b2f2b
#
_entry.id   fbea2e8ea4463d60ab542f84b34b2f2b
#
_cell.length_a   1.000
_cell.length_b   1.000
_cell.length_c   1.000
_cell.angle_alpha   90.00
_cell.angle_beta   90.00
_cell.angle_gamma   90.00
#
_symmetry.space_group_name_H-M   'P 1'
#
loop_
_entity.id
_entity.type
_entity.pdbx_description
1 polymer ?
#
loop_
_entity_poly.entity_id
_entity_poly.type
_entity_poly.pdbx_seq_one_letter_code
_entity_poly.pdbx_strand_id
1 'polypeptide(L)'
;MTVISTNKDPENLRLTLVAEFDSTPERVWAVWEDPRKLEQWWGPPTWPATFTRHDFVVGGESRYQLTGPNGEVHRGYWRMHAIDKPVRIDFANGLAGADGEPTPELPPVTGYATFEAISSGTRMTAVIQFLDLAQMEMMIGMGMAEGMTQAIGQIDALLTSAPE
;
A
#
# COMPACT_ATOMS: atom_id res chain seq x y z
N MET A 1 -16.00 -10.68 4.81
CA MET A 1 -15.39 -10.90 3.50
C MET A 1 -15.01 -9.59 2.84
N THR A 2 -13.83 -9.52 2.27
CA THR A 2 -13.35 -8.30 1.62
C THR A 2 -13.93 -8.19 0.21
N VAL A 3 -14.54 -7.07 -0.09
CA VAL A 3 -14.98 -6.74 -1.44
C VAL A 3 -13.98 -5.74 -2.00
N ILE A 4 -13.33 -6.09 -3.10
CA ILE A 4 -12.30 -5.24 -3.68
C ILE A 4 -12.70 -4.90 -5.12
N SER A 5 -12.69 -3.62 -5.43
CA SER A 5 -12.88 -3.18 -6.81
C SER A 5 -11.65 -2.37 -7.23
N THR A 6 -11.33 -2.43 -8.52
CA THR A 6 -10.16 -1.76 -9.08
C THR A 6 -10.60 -0.94 -10.28
N ASN A 7 -10.20 0.32 -10.31
CA ASN A 7 -10.52 1.22 -11.41
C ASN A 7 -9.25 1.89 -11.93
N LYS A 8 -9.00 1.73 -13.23
CA LYS A 8 -7.88 2.37 -13.92
C LYS A 8 -8.41 3.57 -14.68
N ASP A 9 -7.86 4.75 -14.38
CA ASP A 9 -8.31 6.00 -14.99
C ASP A 9 -7.13 6.70 -15.66
N PRO A 10 -6.86 6.37 -16.94
CA PRO A 10 -5.70 6.96 -17.63
C PRO A 10 -5.85 8.46 -17.88
N GLU A 11 -7.06 8.97 -17.95
CA GLU A 11 -7.28 10.41 -18.16
C GLU A 11 -6.75 11.23 -17.00
N ASN A 12 -6.97 10.74 -15.78
CA ASN A 12 -6.55 11.44 -14.56
C ASN A 12 -5.29 10.81 -13.96
N LEU A 13 -4.70 9.83 -14.62
CA LEU A 13 -3.47 9.15 -14.21
C LEU A 13 -3.60 8.53 -12.82
N ARG A 14 -4.71 7.82 -12.60
CA ARG A 14 -5.02 7.23 -11.29
C ARG A 14 -5.36 5.76 -11.38
N LEU A 15 -4.95 5.05 -10.33
CA LEU A 15 -5.39 3.69 -10.06
C LEU A 15 -6.08 3.72 -8.71
N THR A 16 -7.34 3.33 -8.66
CA THR A 16 -8.14 3.35 -7.43
C THR A 16 -8.56 1.95 -7.05
N LEU A 17 -8.30 1.57 -5.80
CA LEU A 17 -8.77 0.30 -5.25
C LEU A 17 -9.67 0.61 -4.05
N VAL A 18 -10.84 -0.02 -4.01
CA VAL A 18 -11.78 0.15 -2.92
C VAL A 18 -12.02 -1.21 -2.28
N ALA A 19 -11.84 -1.29 -0.98
CA ALA A 19 -12.04 -2.53 -0.23
C ALA A 19 -12.92 -2.24 0.98
N GLU A 20 -13.79 -3.21 1.32
CA GLU A 20 -14.65 -3.08 2.49
C GLU A 20 -14.33 -4.21 3.46
N PHE A 21 -14.16 -3.84 4.72
CA PHE A 21 -13.76 -4.77 5.77
C PHE A 21 -14.80 -4.76 6.89
N ASP A 22 -14.98 -5.92 7.51
CA ASP A 22 -15.90 -6.09 8.63
C ASP A 22 -15.13 -5.79 9.94
N SER A 23 -14.66 -4.56 10.06
CA SER A 23 -13.89 -4.08 11.21
C SER A 23 -13.95 -2.57 11.26
N THR A 24 -13.65 -2.01 12.43
CA THR A 24 -13.67 -0.55 12.62
C THR A 24 -12.55 0.14 11.88
N PRO A 25 -12.70 1.44 11.56
CA PRO A 25 -11.60 2.19 10.93
C PRO A 25 -10.31 2.15 11.74
N GLU A 26 -10.38 2.15 13.07
CA GLU A 26 -9.21 2.09 13.93
C GLU A 26 -8.43 0.78 13.73
N ARG A 27 -9.14 -0.32 13.57
CA ARG A 27 -8.50 -1.62 13.37
C ARG A 27 -7.90 -1.72 11.96
N VAL A 28 -8.60 -1.19 10.96
CA VAL A 28 -8.06 -1.18 9.59
C VAL A 28 -6.86 -0.23 9.52
N TRP A 29 -6.92 0.90 10.22
CA TRP A 29 -5.79 1.82 10.31
C TRP A 29 -4.54 1.13 10.88
N ALA A 30 -4.74 0.30 11.90
CA ALA A 30 -3.62 -0.36 12.59
C ALA A 30 -2.78 -1.24 11.66
N VAL A 31 -3.37 -1.80 10.59
CA VAL A 31 -2.60 -2.64 9.67
C VAL A 31 -1.66 -1.81 8.79
N TRP A 32 -1.85 -0.50 8.74
CA TRP A 32 -0.93 0.42 8.06
C TRP A 32 0.10 0.98 9.03
N GLU A 33 -0.32 1.24 10.26
CA GLU A 33 0.53 1.89 11.25
C GLU A 33 1.55 0.96 11.88
N ASP A 34 1.17 -0.28 12.14
CA ASP A 34 2.03 -1.26 12.81
C ASP A 34 2.89 -1.99 11.76
N PRO A 35 4.24 -1.82 11.80
CA PRO A 35 5.08 -2.44 10.76
C PRO A 35 5.00 -3.96 10.73
N ARG A 36 4.75 -4.61 11.86
CA ARG A 36 4.63 -6.08 11.88
C ARG A 36 3.35 -6.53 11.19
N LYS A 37 2.28 -5.73 11.26
CA LYS A 37 1.06 -6.01 10.52
C LYS A 37 1.19 -5.62 9.07
N LEU A 38 1.81 -4.48 8.81
CA LEU A 38 2.03 -4.00 7.44
C LEU A 38 2.81 -5.01 6.61
N GLU A 39 3.82 -5.64 7.21
CA GLU A 39 4.62 -6.67 6.54
C GLU A 39 3.80 -7.84 6.04
N GLN A 40 2.70 -8.13 6.69
CA GLN A 40 1.92 -9.31 6.37
C GLN A 40 0.99 -9.12 5.18
N TRP A 41 0.80 -7.89 4.74
CA TRP A 41 -0.11 -7.66 3.61
C TRP A 41 0.47 -6.76 2.51
N TRP A 42 1.54 -6.01 2.75
CA TRP A 42 2.01 -5.03 1.77
C TRP A 42 2.45 -5.69 0.47
N GLY A 43 3.12 -6.82 0.50
CA GLY A 43 3.48 -7.56 -0.71
C GLY A 43 2.45 -8.62 -1.04
N PRO A 44 2.28 -8.98 -2.32
CA PRO A 44 1.40 -10.11 -2.64
C PRO A 44 1.93 -11.41 -2.01
N PRO A 45 1.09 -12.46 -1.92
CA PRO A 45 1.49 -13.67 -1.17
C PRO A 45 2.80 -14.32 -1.62
N THR A 46 3.14 -14.20 -2.89
CA THR A 46 4.38 -14.78 -3.42
C THR A 46 5.58 -13.86 -3.22
N TRP A 47 5.36 -12.61 -2.78
CA TRP A 47 6.42 -11.63 -2.56
C TRP A 47 6.22 -10.94 -1.21
N PRO A 48 6.38 -11.68 -0.10
CA PRO A 48 6.16 -11.09 1.22
C PRO A 48 7.11 -9.92 1.50
N ALA A 49 6.63 -8.98 2.28
CA ALA A 49 7.36 -7.76 2.61
C ALA A 49 8.07 -7.88 3.96
N THR A 50 9.20 -7.22 4.08
CA THR A 50 9.90 -7.00 5.34
C THR A 50 10.15 -5.51 5.46
N PHE A 51 9.69 -4.90 6.55
CA PHE A 51 9.91 -3.48 6.81
C PHE A 51 11.04 -3.32 7.82
N THR A 52 12.14 -2.76 7.37
CA THR A 52 13.30 -2.49 8.24
C THR A 52 13.18 -1.14 8.92
N ARG A 53 12.32 -0.27 8.39
CA ARG A 53 12.08 1.06 8.95
C ARG A 53 10.64 1.45 8.67
N HIS A 54 9.97 2.03 9.66
CA HIS A 54 8.60 2.52 9.48
C HIS A 54 8.35 3.68 10.44
N ASP A 55 8.80 4.85 10.03
CA ASP A 55 8.61 6.07 10.81
C ASP A 55 7.26 6.67 10.42
N PHE A 56 6.23 6.27 11.12
CA PHE A 56 4.85 6.62 10.76
C PHE A 56 4.47 7.97 11.35
N VAL A 57 5.15 9.01 10.87
CA VAL A 57 4.92 10.40 11.26
C VAL A 57 5.09 11.25 10.00
N VAL A 58 4.50 12.43 9.98
CA VAL A 58 4.65 13.34 8.84
C VAL A 58 6.15 13.65 8.65
N GLY A 59 6.63 13.50 7.42
CA GLY A 59 8.05 13.65 7.09
C GLY A 59 8.87 12.41 7.35
N GLY A 60 8.27 11.35 7.92
CA GLY A 60 8.98 10.10 8.19
C GLY A 60 9.12 9.22 6.96
N GLU A 61 9.90 8.16 7.10
CA GLU A 61 10.18 7.23 6.00
C GLU A 61 9.90 5.80 6.40
N SER A 62 9.54 5.00 5.42
CA SER A 62 9.50 3.55 5.55
C SER A 62 10.46 2.97 4.54
N ARG A 63 11.13 1.88 4.92
CA ARG A 63 12.03 1.13 4.06
C ARG A 63 11.61 -0.32 4.11
N TYR A 64 11.46 -0.93 2.94
CA TYR A 64 11.00 -2.30 2.88
C TYR A 64 11.63 -3.05 1.73
N GLN A 65 11.54 -4.37 1.78
CA GLN A 65 11.89 -5.21 0.65
C GLN A 65 10.83 -6.28 0.46
N LEU A 66 10.62 -6.65 -0.78
CA LEU A 66 9.78 -7.78 -1.16
C LEU A 66 10.70 -8.89 -1.59
N THR A 67 10.48 -10.09 -1.06
CA THR A 67 11.33 -11.26 -1.37
C THR A 67 10.52 -12.25 -2.18
N GLY A 68 11.01 -12.56 -3.37
CA GLY A 68 10.34 -13.48 -4.28
C GLY A 68 10.65 -14.94 -4.01
N PRO A 69 9.94 -15.84 -4.71
CA PRO A 69 10.07 -17.27 -4.45
C PRO A 69 11.44 -17.86 -4.78
N ASN A 70 12.21 -17.19 -5.61
CA ASN A 70 13.56 -17.66 -5.97
C ASN A 70 14.66 -16.83 -5.31
N GLY A 71 14.30 -16.09 -4.26
CA GLY A 71 15.27 -15.27 -3.54
C GLY A 71 15.49 -13.89 -4.12
N GLU A 72 14.71 -13.51 -5.13
CA GLU A 72 14.78 -12.14 -5.66
C GLU A 72 14.39 -11.15 -4.60
N VAL A 73 14.99 -9.97 -4.62
CA VAL A 73 14.70 -8.91 -3.66
C VAL A 73 14.41 -7.62 -4.42
N HIS A 74 13.23 -7.05 -4.18
CA HIS A 74 12.88 -5.74 -4.68
C HIS A 74 12.71 -4.81 -3.48
N ARG A 75 13.41 -3.69 -3.49
CA ARG A 75 13.39 -2.74 -2.38
C ARG A 75 12.57 -1.52 -2.74
N GLY A 76 11.90 -0.97 -1.74
CA GLY A 76 11.09 0.22 -1.93
C GLY A 76 11.12 1.08 -0.67
N TYR A 77 10.47 2.24 -0.78
CA TYR A 77 10.38 3.17 0.33
C TYR A 77 9.07 3.92 0.27
N TRP A 78 8.67 4.45 1.43
CA TRP A 78 7.58 5.42 1.55
C TRP A 78 8.15 6.69 2.15
N ARG A 79 7.52 7.80 1.80
CA ARG A 79 7.75 9.07 2.51
C ARG A 79 6.39 9.61 2.89
N MET A 80 6.19 9.85 4.18
CA MET A 80 4.88 10.24 4.70
C MET A 80 4.66 11.73 4.51
N HIS A 81 3.60 12.10 3.80
CA HIS A 81 3.27 13.50 3.54
C HIS A 81 2.20 14.02 4.48
N ALA A 82 1.20 13.20 4.83
CA ALA A 82 0.13 13.59 5.73
C ALA A 82 -0.43 12.38 6.44
N ILE A 83 -0.77 12.54 7.71
CA ILE A 83 -1.37 11.48 8.52
C ILE A 83 -2.50 12.11 9.33
N ASP A 84 -3.72 11.67 9.07
CA ASP A 84 -4.92 12.12 9.80
C ASP A 84 -5.63 10.88 10.32
N LYS A 85 -5.24 10.43 11.49
CA LYS A 85 -5.71 9.17 12.07
C LYS A 85 -7.14 9.30 12.58
N PRO A 86 -8.00 8.36 12.29
CA PRO A 86 -7.88 7.18 11.45
C PRO A 86 -8.55 7.38 10.07
N VAL A 87 -8.41 8.54 9.47
CA VAL A 87 -9.18 8.98 8.31
C VAL A 87 -8.39 8.90 7.01
N ARG A 88 -7.14 9.35 7.02
CA ARG A 88 -6.39 9.48 5.76
C ARG A 88 -4.88 9.45 5.96
N ILE A 89 -4.19 8.78 5.04
CA ILE A 89 -2.74 8.75 4.95
C ILE A 89 -2.34 9.17 3.54
N ASP A 90 -1.45 10.16 3.41
CA ASP A 90 -0.89 10.55 2.12
C ASP A 90 0.62 10.24 2.14
N PHE A 91 1.13 9.62 1.07
CA PHE A 91 2.52 9.22 1.02
C PHE A 91 3.03 9.14 -0.41
N ALA A 92 4.36 9.19 -0.55
CA ALA A 92 5.04 8.84 -1.79
C ALA A 92 5.58 7.42 -1.65
N ASN A 93 5.54 6.67 -2.73
CA ASN A 93 6.03 5.30 -2.76
C ASN A 93 6.91 5.13 -3.99
N GLY A 94 8.16 4.70 -3.77
CA GLY A 94 9.11 4.55 -4.85
C GLY A 94 9.96 3.32 -4.71
N LEU A 95 10.79 3.09 -5.72
CA LEU A 95 11.72 1.96 -5.75
C LEU A 95 13.08 2.40 -5.21
N ALA A 96 13.76 1.48 -4.53
CA ALA A 96 15.08 1.69 -3.98
C ALA A 96 16.05 0.70 -4.59
N GLY A 97 17.33 1.08 -4.62
CA GLY A 97 18.39 0.23 -5.15
C GLY A 97 18.91 -0.76 -4.12
N ALA A 98 19.97 -1.46 -4.48
CA ALA A 98 20.57 -2.48 -3.62
C ALA A 98 21.07 -1.91 -2.31
N ASP A 99 21.40 -0.62 -2.26
CA ASP A 99 21.83 0.07 -1.05
C ASP A 99 20.66 0.52 -0.17
N GLY A 100 19.42 0.29 -0.62
CA GLY A 100 18.22 0.70 0.12
C GLY A 100 17.85 2.16 -0.09
N GLU A 101 18.58 2.90 -0.90
CA GLU A 101 18.29 4.32 -1.16
C GLU A 101 17.41 4.49 -2.39
N PRO A 102 16.60 5.56 -2.44
CA PRO A 102 15.74 5.80 -3.59
C PRO A 102 16.52 5.83 -4.90
N THR A 103 15.94 5.24 -5.94
CA THR A 103 16.56 5.18 -7.26
C THR A 103 16.24 6.49 -7.99
N PRO A 104 17.23 7.34 -8.31
CA PRO A 104 16.96 8.67 -8.87
C PRO A 104 16.27 8.63 -10.23
N GLU A 105 16.51 7.60 -11.02
CA GLU A 105 15.94 7.48 -12.37
C GLU A 105 14.47 7.10 -12.35
N LEU A 106 13.96 6.65 -11.21
CA LEU A 106 12.59 6.18 -11.09
C LEU A 106 11.86 7.03 -10.05
N PRO A 107 11.21 8.11 -10.50
CA PRO A 107 10.48 8.97 -9.55
C PRO A 107 9.34 8.20 -8.88
N PRO A 108 9.04 8.53 -7.62
CA PRO A 108 7.97 7.83 -6.93
C PRO A 108 6.60 8.22 -7.45
N VAL A 109 5.63 7.34 -7.21
CA VAL A 109 4.22 7.71 -7.33
C VAL A 109 3.77 8.28 -6.00
N THR A 110 2.72 9.10 -6.02
CA THR A 110 2.07 9.50 -4.77
C THR A 110 0.83 8.66 -4.58
N GLY A 111 0.46 8.46 -3.33
CA GLY A 111 -0.72 7.69 -3.02
C GLY A 111 -1.39 8.21 -1.78
N TYR A 112 -2.65 7.85 -1.62
CA TYR A 112 -3.33 8.09 -0.36
C TYR A 112 -4.31 6.97 -0.12
N ALA A 113 -4.61 6.77 1.16
CA ALA A 113 -5.62 5.82 1.59
C ALA A 113 -6.57 6.54 2.52
N THR A 114 -7.86 6.35 2.32
CA THR A 114 -8.88 6.89 3.21
C THR A 114 -9.64 5.75 3.85
N PHE A 115 -10.16 6.00 5.05
CA PHE A 115 -10.84 5.01 5.86
C PHE A 115 -12.15 5.61 6.33
N GLU A 116 -13.25 5.05 5.88
CA GLU A 116 -14.59 5.60 6.13
C GLU A 116 -15.43 4.55 6.84
N ALA A 117 -16.06 4.94 7.95
CA ALA A 117 -16.98 4.04 8.64
C ALA A 117 -18.23 3.85 7.80
N ILE A 118 -18.62 2.61 7.59
CA ILE A 118 -19.86 2.25 6.90
C ILE A 118 -20.64 1.30 7.81
N SER A 119 -21.88 1.00 7.43
CA SER A 119 -22.75 0.19 8.29
C SER A 119 -22.17 -1.20 8.56
N SER A 120 -21.41 -1.78 7.60
CA SER A 120 -20.83 -3.11 7.74
C SER A 120 -19.40 -3.09 8.30
N GLY A 121 -18.81 -1.91 8.54
CA GLY A 121 -17.44 -1.83 9.03
C GLY A 121 -16.70 -0.62 8.48
N THR A 122 -15.74 -0.84 7.60
CA THR A 122 -14.90 0.22 7.05
C THR A 122 -14.77 0.08 5.54
N ARG A 123 -14.89 1.20 4.84
CA ARG A 123 -14.50 1.28 3.42
C ARG A 123 -13.13 1.94 3.34
N MET A 124 -12.18 1.22 2.78
CA MET A 124 -10.83 1.73 2.52
C MET A 124 -10.71 2.02 1.04
N THR A 125 -10.29 3.24 0.72
CA THR A 125 -10.03 3.62 -0.67
C THR A 125 -8.55 3.96 -0.79
N ALA A 126 -7.85 3.22 -1.65
CA ALA A 126 -6.44 3.47 -1.92
C ALA A 126 -6.31 4.01 -3.33
N VAL A 127 -5.65 5.15 -3.49
CA VAL A 127 -5.48 5.81 -4.78
C VAL A 127 -4.00 5.99 -5.05
N ILE A 128 -3.57 5.57 -6.24
CA ILE A 128 -2.21 5.80 -6.72
C ILE A 128 -2.29 6.86 -7.81
N GLN A 129 -1.52 7.94 -7.66
CA GLN A 129 -1.45 9.02 -8.63
C GLN A 129 -0.12 8.93 -9.36
N PHE A 130 -0.18 8.73 -10.68
CA PHE A 130 1.01 8.65 -11.51
C PHE A 130 1.39 10.03 -12.01
N LEU A 131 2.68 10.20 -12.35
CA LEU A 131 3.20 11.46 -12.85
C LEU A 131 2.80 11.72 -14.30
N ASP A 132 2.81 10.65 -15.09
CA ASP A 132 2.47 10.75 -16.51
C ASP A 132 1.97 9.39 -17.01
N LEU A 133 1.51 9.36 -18.25
CA LEU A 133 0.94 8.15 -18.82
C LEU A 133 1.99 7.05 -18.99
N ALA A 134 3.23 7.42 -19.32
CA ALA A 134 4.29 6.44 -19.49
C ALA A 134 4.57 5.68 -18.18
N GLN A 135 4.64 6.41 -17.07
CA GLN A 135 4.84 5.77 -15.77
C GLN A 135 3.67 4.85 -15.43
N MET A 136 2.45 5.33 -15.67
CA MET A 136 1.25 4.54 -15.39
C MET A 136 1.23 3.25 -16.21
N GLU A 137 1.50 3.36 -17.51
CA GLU A 137 1.50 2.18 -18.38
C GLU A 137 2.59 1.19 -17.99
N MET A 138 3.76 1.68 -17.60
CA MET A 138 4.85 0.83 -17.18
C MET A 138 4.49 0.07 -15.93
N MET A 139 4.02 0.76 -14.90
CA MET A 139 3.75 0.13 -13.60
C MET A 139 2.56 -0.82 -13.66
N ILE A 140 1.49 -0.43 -14.35
CA ILE A 140 0.34 -1.32 -14.51
C ILE A 140 0.72 -2.52 -15.39
N GLY A 141 1.55 -2.30 -16.41
CA GLY A 141 2.06 -3.39 -17.24
C GLY A 141 2.90 -4.39 -16.48
N MET A 142 3.51 -3.97 -15.36
CA MET A 142 4.27 -4.86 -14.49
C MET A 142 3.39 -5.60 -13.49
N GLY A 143 2.07 -5.42 -13.55
CA GLY A 143 1.15 -6.15 -12.68
C GLY A 143 0.79 -5.43 -11.40
N MET A 144 0.97 -4.10 -11.33
CA MET A 144 0.72 -3.35 -10.11
C MET A 144 -0.71 -3.50 -9.58
N ALA A 145 -1.70 -3.40 -10.50
CA ALA A 145 -3.10 -3.49 -10.08
C ALA A 145 -3.43 -4.86 -9.48
N GLU A 146 -2.98 -5.92 -10.14
CA GLU A 146 -3.19 -7.28 -9.67
C GLU A 146 -2.46 -7.54 -8.36
N GLY A 147 -1.21 -7.06 -8.27
CA GLY A 147 -0.41 -7.22 -7.06
C GLY A 147 -1.02 -6.51 -5.87
N MET A 148 -1.50 -5.28 -6.06
CA MET A 148 -2.14 -4.54 -4.98
C MET A 148 -3.47 -5.16 -4.56
N THR A 149 -4.23 -5.70 -5.51
CA THR A 149 -5.47 -6.40 -5.19
C THR A 149 -5.19 -7.62 -4.31
N GLN A 150 -4.16 -8.40 -4.67
CA GLN A 150 -3.76 -9.55 -3.86
C GLN A 150 -3.24 -9.15 -2.49
N ALA A 151 -2.46 -8.06 -2.44
CA ALA A 151 -1.93 -7.56 -1.17
C ALA A 151 -3.07 -7.16 -0.23
N ILE A 152 -3.98 -6.32 -0.71
CA ILE A 152 -5.11 -5.83 0.09
C ILE A 152 -5.99 -7.00 0.53
N GLY A 153 -6.13 -8.02 -0.32
CA GLY A 153 -6.92 -9.19 0.03
C GLY A 153 -6.42 -9.95 1.26
N GLN A 154 -5.17 -9.74 1.65
CA GLN A 154 -4.61 -10.39 2.83
C GLN A 154 -4.99 -9.69 4.13
N ILE A 155 -5.52 -8.46 4.06
CA ILE A 155 -5.85 -7.68 5.26
C ILE A 155 -6.96 -8.35 6.07
N ASP A 156 -7.92 -8.97 5.39
CA ASP A 156 -9.03 -9.65 6.07
C ASP A 156 -8.54 -10.66 7.12
N ALA A 157 -7.53 -11.45 6.76
CA ALA A 157 -6.99 -12.45 7.68
C ALA A 157 -6.37 -11.80 8.92
N LEU A 158 -5.75 -10.64 8.75
CA LEU A 158 -5.18 -9.92 9.88
C LEU A 158 -6.25 -9.40 10.84
N LEU A 159 -7.38 -8.97 10.28
CA LEU A 159 -8.46 -8.41 11.09
C LEU A 159 -9.21 -9.48 11.85
N THR A 160 -9.32 -10.68 11.30
CA THR A 160 -10.05 -11.76 11.95
C THR A 160 -9.21 -12.55 12.93
N SER A 161 -7.90 -12.64 12.71
CA SER A 161 -7.01 -13.44 13.53
C SER A 161 -6.44 -12.68 14.71
N ALA A 162 -6.56 -11.37 14.77
CA ALA A 162 -5.98 -10.52 15.80
C ALA A 162 -7.09 -9.84 16.59
N PRO A 163 -7.53 -10.47 17.64
CA PRO A 163 -8.50 -9.80 18.49
C PRO A 163 -7.85 -8.58 19.08
N GLU A 164 -8.09 -7.62 19.15
CA GLU A 164 -7.52 -6.53 19.67
C GLU A 164 -7.57 -5.94 20.08
#